data_9420e84eadde109a3872933de67301a0
#
_entry.id   9420e84eadde109a3872933de67301a0
#
_cell.length_a   1.000
_cell.length_b   1.000
_cell.length_c   1.000
_cell.angle_alpha   90.00
_cell.angle_beta   90.00
_cell.angle_gamma   90.00
#
_symmetry.space_group_name_H-M   'P 1'
#
loop_
_entity.id
_entity.type
_entity.pdbx_description
1 polymer ?
#
loop_
_entity_poly.entity_id
_entity_poly.type
_entity_poly.pdbx_seq_one_letter_code
_entity_poly.pdbx_strand_id
1 'polypeptide(L)'
;MRHGKKVNHLGRTNSHRKAMMSNMATSLILHKRITTTLAKAKALRGYVEPILTKSKNDTTHSRRTVFSYLQDKDAVTILFREVAEKIANRPGGYTRIIKLENRLGDNAEMAMIELVDYNTVYGNDVAKAEKKSTRRRGGSSKAKAAAPVAEEVVEVAPVAEAPVAEAPAAETEAPEAPAANEENAEKGE
;
A
#
# COMPACT_ATOMS: atom_id res chain seq x y z
N MET A 1 -9.69 30.73 -25.33
CA MET A 1 -9.60 30.07 -23.99
C MET A 1 -9.70 28.55 -24.15
N ARG A 2 -8.99 27.78 -23.35
CA ARG A 2 -9.03 26.32 -23.44
C ARG A 2 -9.89 25.77 -22.30
N HIS A 3 -11.11 25.42 -22.58
CA HIS A 3 -12.06 24.87 -21.62
C HIS A 3 -11.83 23.34 -21.45
N GLY A 4 -12.16 22.77 -20.28
CA GLY A 4 -12.19 21.33 -20.04
C GLY A 4 -10.83 20.63 -20.00
N LYS A 5 -9.71 21.33 -19.83
CA LYS A 5 -8.37 20.71 -19.75
C LYS A 5 -8.20 20.01 -18.40
N LYS A 6 -8.41 18.69 -18.36
CA LYS A 6 -8.27 17.86 -17.16
C LYS A 6 -6.82 17.41 -16.88
N VAL A 7 -5.97 17.33 -17.90
CA VAL A 7 -4.61 16.78 -17.79
C VAL A 7 -3.56 17.87 -17.98
N ASN A 8 -2.58 17.93 -17.06
CA ASN A 8 -1.40 18.77 -17.24
C ASN A 8 -0.42 18.12 -18.22
N HIS A 9 -0.07 18.83 -19.28
CA HIS A 9 0.86 18.32 -20.30
C HIS A 9 2.33 18.35 -19.86
N LEU A 10 2.69 19.12 -18.83
CA LEU A 10 4.04 19.26 -18.31
C LEU A 10 5.10 19.61 -19.38
N GLY A 11 4.70 20.32 -20.45
CA GLY A 11 5.56 20.66 -21.58
C GLY A 11 6.06 19.46 -22.39
N ARG A 12 5.35 18.31 -22.36
CA ARG A 12 5.79 17.05 -22.99
C ARG A 12 4.77 16.48 -23.96
N THR A 13 5.24 15.72 -24.97
CA THR A 13 4.40 14.88 -25.82
C THR A 13 3.70 13.80 -25.03
N ASN A 14 2.68 13.17 -25.58
CA ASN A 14 1.88 12.17 -24.87
C ASN A 14 2.72 10.94 -24.45
N SER A 15 3.51 10.40 -25.39
CA SER A 15 4.39 9.23 -25.13
C SER A 15 5.43 9.53 -24.05
N HIS A 16 6.13 10.66 -24.16
CA HIS A 16 7.13 11.07 -23.17
C HIS A 16 6.50 11.30 -21.78
N ARG A 17 5.32 11.91 -21.71
CA ARG A 17 4.61 12.10 -20.43
C ARG A 17 4.21 10.77 -19.81
N LYS A 18 3.69 9.82 -20.61
CA LYS A 18 3.31 8.48 -20.13
C LYS A 18 4.53 7.73 -19.58
N ALA A 19 5.64 7.70 -20.31
CA ALA A 19 6.87 7.07 -19.85
C ALA A 19 7.42 7.71 -18.57
N MET A 20 7.43 9.06 -18.51
CA MET A 20 7.86 9.77 -17.32
C MET A 20 6.99 9.44 -16.10
N MET A 21 5.66 9.36 -16.23
CA MET A 21 4.76 9.00 -15.13
C MET A 21 4.97 7.56 -14.68
N SER A 22 5.17 6.63 -15.61
CA SER A 22 5.50 5.24 -15.33
C SER A 22 6.79 5.14 -14.49
N ASN A 23 7.88 5.73 -14.96
CA ASN A 23 9.16 5.69 -14.24
C ASN A 23 9.09 6.36 -12.86
N MET A 24 8.39 7.48 -12.73
CA MET A 24 8.20 8.12 -11.43
C MET A 24 7.33 7.28 -10.49
N ALA A 25 6.31 6.59 -11.01
CA ALA A 25 5.49 5.68 -10.23
C ALA A 25 6.28 4.46 -9.73
N THR A 26 7.09 3.86 -10.60
CA THR A 26 8.05 2.80 -10.25
C THR A 26 8.98 3.26 -9.14
N SER A 27 9.63 4.41 -9.29
CA SER A 27 10.52 4.97 -8.27
C SER A 27 9.80 5.22 -6.94
N LEU A 28 8.55 5.70 -6.97
CA LEU A 28 7.75 5.91 -5.75
C LEU A 28 7.44 4.59 -5.03
N ILE A 29 7.13 3.53 -5.77
CA ILE A 29 6.84 2.22 -5.19
C ILE A 29 8.11 1.61 -4.59
N LEU A 30 9.25 1.72 -5.26
CA LEU A 30 10.53 1.19 -4.78
C LEU A 30 11.02 1.94 -3.54
N HIS A 31 11.09 3.27 -3.62
CA HIS A 31 11.69 4.11 -2.58
C HIS A 31 10.70 4.64 -1.54
N LYS A 32 9.37 4.43 -1.74
CA LYS A 32 8.28 4.87 -0.85
C LYS A 32 8.10 6.40 -0.79
N ARG A 33 9.11 7.19 -1.14
CA ARG A 33 9.11 8.65 -1.24
C ARG A 33 10.09 9.13 -2.30
N ILE A 34 9.72 10.17 -3.04
CA ILE A 34 10.58 10.81 -4.05
C ILE A 34 10.42 12.33 -3.99
N THR A 35 11.49 13.04 -4.32
CA THR A 35 11.48 14.50 -4.45
C THR A 35 11.40 14.89 -5.92
N THR A 36 10.47 15.79 -6.26
CA THR A 36 10.25 16.25 -7.63
C THR A 36 9.62 17.64 -7.65
N THR A 37 9.34 18.20 -8.82
CA THR A 37 8.61 19.48 -8.89
C THR A 37 7.15 19.30 -8.52
N LEU A 38 6.54 20.33 -7.90
CA LEU A 38 5.15 20.30 -7.42
C LEU A 38 4.15 19.93 -8.54
N ALA A 39 4.37 20.45 -9.76
CA ALA A 39 3.51 20.13 -10.90
C ALA A 39 3.55 18.64 -11.27
N LYS A 40 4.74 18.02 -11.26
CA LYS A 40 4.91 16.60 -11.50
C LYS A 40 4.30 15.75 -10.38
N ALA A 41 4.52 16.13 -9.11
CA ALA A 41 3.94 15.44 -7.96
C ALA A 41 2.40 15.42 -8.02
N LYS A 42 1.77 16.56 -8.34
CA LYS A 42 0.31 16.64 -8.52
C LYS A 42 -0.21 15.75 -9.64
N ALA A 43 0.50 15.68 -10.78
CA ALA A 43 0.14 14.81 -11.90
C ALA A 43 0.36 13.33 -11.55
N LEU A 44 1.46 13.01 -10.85
CA LEU A 44 1.80 11.66 -10.43
C LEU A 44 0.75 11.08 -9.47
N ARG A 45 0.22 11.87 -8.55
CA ARG A 45 -0.84 11.44 -7.64
C ARG A 45 -2.02 10.83 -8.41
N GLY A 46 -2.53 11.53 -9.42
CA GLY A 46 -3.65 11.03 -10.24
C GLY A 46 -3.31 9.79 -11.06
N TYR A 47 -2.02 9.54 -11.33
CA TYR A 47 -1.56 8.34 -12.03
C TYR A 47 -1.38 7.13 -11.09
N VAL A 48 -0.82 7.34 -9.91
CA VAL A 48 -0.44 6.27 -8.97
C VAL A 48 -1.63 5.77 -8.16
N GLU A 49 -2.54 6.64 -7.71
CA GLU A 49 -3.65 6.23 -6.84
C GLU A 49 -4.55 5.14 -7.44
N PRO A 50 -4.93 5.16 -8.73
CA PRO A 50 -5.66 4.06 -9.34
C PRO A 50 -4.88 2.74 -9.36
N ILE A 51 -3.56 2.80 -9.51
CA ILE A 51 -2.67 1.62 -9.49
C ILE A 51 -2.65 1.02 -8.09
N LEU A 52 -2.51 1.86 -7.06
CA LEU A 52 -2.57 1.45 -5.64
C LEU A 52 -3.93 0.85 -5.28
N THR A 53 -5.03 1.40 -5.79
CA THR A 53 -6.35 0.83 -5.57
C THR A 53 -6.48 -0.57 -6.19
N LYS A 54 -5.93 -0.77 -7.41
CA LYS A 54 -5.93 -2.08 -8.06
C LYS A 54 -5.09 -3.13 -7.33
N SER A 55 -4.01 -2.72 -6.66
CA SER A 55 -3.14 -3.65 -5.94
C SER A 55 -3.77 -4.29 -4.71
N LYS A 56 -4.85 -3.73 -4.17
CA LYS A 56 -5.59 -4.34 -3.05
C LYS A 56 -6.22 -5.69 -3.39
N ASN A 57 -6.59 -5.88 -4.65
CA ASN A 57 -7.15 -7.13 -5.14
C ASN A 57 -6.07 -7.90 -5.89
N ASP A 58 -5.45 -8.86 -5.24
CA ASP A 58 -4.38 -9.66 -5.83
C ASP A 58 -4.95 -10.75 -6.75
N THR A 59 -5.27 -10.34 -7.97
CA THR A 59 -5.67 -11.23 -9.06
C THR A 59 -4.66 -11.17 -10.19
N THR A 60 -4.57 -12.25 -10.98
CA THR A 60 -3.72 -12.27 -12.17
C THR A 60 -4.05 -11.14 -13.14
N HIS A 61 -5.33 -10.81 -13.26
CA HIS A 61 -5.77 -9.67 -14.06
C HIS A 61 -5.27 -8.33 -13.53
N SER A 62 -5.37 -8.10 -12.21
CA SER A 62 -4.85 -6.90 -11.56
C SER A 62 -3.34 -6.75 -11.77
N ARG A 63 -2.57 -7.84 -11.58
CA ARG A 63 -1.12 -7.85 -11.82
C ARG A 63 -0.78 -7.52 -13.27
N ARG A 64 -1.45 -8.12 -14.24
CA ARG A 64 -1.26 -7.81 -15.67
C ARG A 64 -1.59 -6.36 -15.99
N THR A 65 -2.69 -5.83 -15.46
CA THR A 65 -3.11 -4.45 -15.66
C THR A 65 -2.08 -3.48 -15.06
N VAL A 66 -1.64 -3.70 -13.83
CA VAL A 66 -0.62 -2.86 -13.16
C VAL A 66 0.70 -2.92 -13.93
N PHE A 67 1.12 -4.11 -14.36
CA PHE A 67 2.33 -4.26 -15.17
C PHE A 67 2.27 -3.47 -16.49
N SER A 68 1.10 -3.40 -17.14
CA SER A 68 0.95 -2.59 -18.36
C SER A 68 1.18 -1.09 -18.16
N TYR A 69 0.98 -0.60 -16.93
CA TYR A 69 1.24 0.79 -16.55
C TYR A 69 2.69 1.02 -16.09
N LEU A 70 3.26 0.12 -15.30
CA LEU A 70 4.58 0.29 -14.68
C LEU A 70 5.72 -0.23 -15.58
N GLN A 71 5.49 -1.36 -16.28
CA GLN A 71 6.46 -2.06 -17.13
C GLN A 71 7.75 -2.49 -16.40
N ASP A 72 7.66 -2.66 -15.10
CA ASP A 72 8.74 -3.07 -14.21
C ASP A 72 8.26 -4.22 -13.31
N LYS A 73 8.99 -5.34 -13.31
CA LYS A 73 8.63 -6.54 -12.56
C LYS A 73 8.85 -6.37 -11.06
N ASP A 74 9.94 -5.73 -10.68
CA ASP A 74 10.33 -5.56 -9.28
C ASP A 74 9.35 -4.63 -8.57
N ALA A 75 9.01 -3.51 -9.20
CA ALA A 75 8.01 -2.59 -8.67
C ALA A 75 6.63 -3.26 -8.51
N VAL A 76 6.21 -4.09 -9.46
CA VAL A 76 4.94 -4.83 -9.34
C VAL A 76 5.01 -5.84 -8.20
N THR A 77 6.10 -6.58 -8.06
CA THR A 77 6.28 -7.54 -6.97
C THR A 77 6.21 -6.85 -5.60
N ILE A 78 6.95 -5.76 -5.41
CA ILE A 78 6.96 -4.98 -4.17
C ILE A 78 5.58 -4.37 -3.91
N LEU A 79 4.90 -3.89 -4.96
CA LEU A 79 3.57 -3.31 -4.83
C LEU A 79 2.55 -4.29 -4.25
N PHE A 80 2.46 -5.51 -4.80
CA PHE A 80 1.49 -6.52 -4.35
C PHE A 80 1.91 -7.21 -3.05
N ARG A 81 3.22 -7.35 -2.78
CA ARG A 81 3.73 -8.03 -1.59
C ARG A 81 3.74 -7.14 -0.35
N GLU A 82 4.27 -5.91 -0.48
CA GLU A 82 4.53 -5.05 0.68
C GLU A 82 3.52 -3.90 0.78
N VAL A 83 3.30 -3.20 -0.35
CA VAL A 83 2.52 -1.96 -0.33
C VAL A 83 1.04 -2.26 -0.17
N ALA A 84 0.52 -3.27 -0.86
CA ALA A 84 -0.89 -3.65 -0.82
C ALA A 84 -1.36 -3.99 0.60
N GLU A 85 -0.53 -4.71 1.37
CA GLU A 85 -0.83 -5.07 2.76
C GLU A 85 -0.99 -3.82 3.64
N LYS A 86 -0.05 -2.87 3.54
CA LYS A 86 -0.09 -1.64 4.35
C LYS A 86 -1.26 -0.72 4.03
N ILE A 87 -1.64 -0.63 2.75
CA ILE A 87 -2.74 0.24 2.31
C ILE A 87 -4.12 -0.43 2.38
N ALA A 88 -4.20 -1.71 2.74
CA ALA A 88 -5.44 -2.50 2.70
C ALA A 88 -6.62 -1.81 3.41
N ASN A 89 -6.37 -1.26 4.59
CA ASN A 89 -7.39 -0.64 5.44
C ASN A 89 -7.75 0.81 5.05
N ARG A 90 -6.99 1.43 4.13
CA ARG A 90 -7.21 2.83 3.74
C ARG A 90 -8.16 2.90 2.54
N PRO A 91 -9.29 3.63 2.61
CA PRO A 91 -10.25 3.71 1.51
C PRO A 91 -9.76 4.50 0.29
N GLY A 92 -8.73 5.38 0.47
CA GLY A 92 -8.14 6.20 -0.58
C GLY A 92 -7.17 7.23 -0.03
N GLY A 93 -6.57 8.07 -0.89
CA GLY A 93 -5.60 9.07 -0.47
C GLY A 93 -4.30 8.44 0.04
N TYR A 94 -3.76 7.51 -0.71
CA TYR A 94 -2.55 6.75 -0.35
C TYR A 94 -1.28 7.57 -0.40
N THR A 95 -1.32 8.72 -1.08
CA THR A 95 -0.15 9.57 -1.30
C THR A 95 -0.30 10.92 -0.61
N ARG A 96 0.81 11.46 -0.11
CA ARG A 96 0.91 12.81 0.47
C ARG A 96 1.96 13.60 -0.29
N ILE A 97 1.68 14.87 -0.53
CA ILE A 97 2.61 15.82 -1.16
C ILE A 97 2.99 16.86 -0.12
N ILE A 98 4.27 16.94 0.20
CA ILE A 98 4.87 17.93 1.11
C ILE A 98 5.61 18.91 0.24
N LYS A 99 5.29 20.22 0.35
CA LYS A 99 6.02 21.28 -0.35
C LYS A 99 7.38 21.46 0.29
N LEU A 100 8.39 21.60 -0.55
CA LEU A 100 9.76 21.93 -0.17
C LEU A 100 10.09 23.34 -0.67
N GLU A 101 11.28 23.79 -0.34
CA GLU A 101 11.83 25.05 -0.85
C GLU A 101 12.00 25.01 -2.37
N ASN A 102 12.05 26.18 -2.99
CA ASN A 102 12.26 26.31 -4.41
C ASN A 102 13.69 25.92 -4.79
N ARG A 103 13.84 25.30 -5.95
CA ARG A 103 15.16 24.92 -6.47
C ARG A 103 15.94 26.15 -6.91
N LEU A 104 17.18 26.27 -6.44
CA LEU A 104 18.08 27.31 -6.87
C LEU A 104 18.36 27.19 -8.38
N GLY A 105 18.46 28.32 -9.05
CA GLY A 105 18.72 28.43 -10.49
C GLY A 105 17.48 28.73 -11.32
N ASP A 106 16.43 27.89 -11.26
CA ASP A 106 15.20 28.06 -12.05
C ASP A 106 13.97 28.43 -11.19
N ASN A 107 14.18 28.60 -9.88
CA ASN A 107 13.13 28.92 -8.89
C ASN A 107 11.89 28.02 -9.01
N ALA A 108 12.06 26.75 -9.44
CA ALA A 108 10.98 25.81 -9.56
C ALA A 108 10.49 25.35 -8.18
N GLU A 109 9.17 25.37 -7.96
CA GLU A 109 8.55 24.81 -6.75
C GLU A 109 8.83 23.31 -6.65
N MET A 110 9.49 22.89 -5.59
CA MET A 110 9.78 21.49 -5.31
C MET A 110 8.77 20.89 -4.33
N ALA A 111 8.59 19.58 -4.40
CA ALA A 111 7.75 18.84 -3.49
C ALA A 111 8.27 17.41 -3.33
N MET A 112 8.09 16.88 -2.15
CA MET A 112 8.25 15.45 -1.86
C MET A 112 6.87 14.79 -1.92
N ILE A 113 6.75 13.72 -2.69
CA ILE A 113 5.59 12.83 -2.67
C ILE A 113 5.97 11.54 -1.97
N GLU A 114 5.13 11.08 -1.07
CA GLU A 114 5.35 9.88 -0.26
C GLU A 114 4.10 9.03 -0.15
N LEU A 115 4.29 7.74 0.15
CA LEU A 115 3.22 6.84 0.58
C LEU A 115 2.94 7.08 2.06
N VAL A 116 1.71 7.45 2.41
CA VAL A 116 1.33 7.88 3.77
C VAL A 116 1.62 6.81 4.81
N ASP A 117 1.35 5.55 4.49
CA ASP A 117 1.46 4.42 5.42
C ASP A 117 2.92 3.99 5.72
N TYR A 118 3.88 4.58 5.02
CA TYR A 118 5.32 4.40 5.27
C TYR A 118 5.96 5.53 6.06
N ASN A 119 5.18 6.57 6.40
CA ASN A 119 5.69 7.68 7.19
C ASN A 119 5.48 7.42 8.68
N THR A 120 6.59 7.29 9.42
CA THR A 120 6.58 7.04 10.87
C THR A 120 6.41 8.31 11.70
N VAL A 121 6.73 9.47 11.12
CA VAL A 121 6.75 10.75 11.84
C VAL A 121 5.34 11.35 11.96
N TYR A 122 4.58 11.37 10.86
CA TYR A 122 3.25 12.00 10.80
C TYR A 122 2.08 11.02 11.02
N GLY A 123 2.36 9.72 11.19
CA GLY A 123 1.34 8.70 11.41
C GLY A 123 0.93 8.52 12.88
N ASN A 124 1.77 8.99 13.82
CA ASN A 124 1.55 8.78 15.25
C ASN A 124 0.60 9.80 15.91
N ASP A 125 0.22 10.86 15.23
CA ASP A 125 -0.62 11.91 15.81
C ASP A 125 -2.10 11.53 15.86
N VAL A 126 -2.56 10.61 15.02
CA VAL A 126 -3.96 10.15 15.01
C VAL A 126 -4.28 9.31 16.25
N ALA A 127 -3.33 8.53 16.74
CA ALA A 127 -3.53 7.72 17.95
C ALA A 127 -3.48 8.55 19.24
N LYS A 128 -2.90 9.76 19.22
CA LYS A 128 -2.87 10.68 20.38
C LYS A 128 -4.09 11.61 20.46
N ALA A 129 -4.77 11.87 19.34
CA ALA A 129 -5.92 12.76 19.31
C ALA A 129 -7.20 12.14 19.90
N GLU A 130 -7.35 10.83 19.88
CA GLU A 130 -8.52 10.16 20.44
C GLU A 130 -8.56 10.13 21.97
N LYS A 131 -7.45 10.42 22.66
CA LYS A 131 -7.38 10.41 24.13
C LYS A 131 -7.59 11.77 24.80
N LYS A 132 -7.90 12.85 24.08
CA LYS A 132 -8.08 14.21 24.65
C LYS A 132 -9.42 14.87 24.37
N SER A 133 -10.50 14.13 24.19
CA SER A 133 -11.86 14.71 24.17
C SER A 133 -12.69 14.26 25.36
N THR A 134 -12.18 14.48 26.56
CA THR A 134 -13.05 14.58 27.71
C THR A 134 -13.45 16.05 27.90
N ARG A 135 -14.54 16.41 27.28
CA ARG A 135 -15.24 17.68 27.56
C ARG A 135 -15.49 17.83 29.02
N ARG A 136 -14.73 18.72 29.66
CA ARG A 136 -15.20 19.38 30.87
C ARG A 136 -16.40 20.24 30.49
N ARG A 137 -17.58 19.74 30.79
CA ARG A 137 -18.75 20.59 30.90
C ARG A 137 -19.08 20.65 32.39
N GLY A 138 -18.69 21.75 33.03
CA GLY A 138 -19.14 22.10 34.38
C GLY A 138 -20.62 22.38 34.33
N GLY A 139 -21.31 21.87 35.33
CA GLY A 139 -22.71 22.12 35.59
C GLY A 139 -23.05 21.59 36.96
N SER A 140 -23.03 22.49 37.96
CA SER A 140 -23.50 22.40 39.32
C SER A 140 -24.90 21.78 39.44
N SER A 141 -25.12 20.81 40.34
CA SER A 141 -25.99 20.96 41.51
C SER A 141 -26.32 19.60 42.13
N LYS A 142 -25.93 19.48 43.38
CA LYS A 142 -26.66 19.22 44.60
C LYS A 142 -27.38 17.88 44.78
N ALA A 143 -26.78 17.11 45.69
CA ALA A 143 -27.33 16.36 46.80
C ALA A 143 -28.34 15.22 46.58
N LYS A 144 -28.06 14.01 46.96
CA LYS A 144 -28.40 13.43 48.29
C LYS A 144 -28.15 11.92 48.30
N ALA A 145 -27.51 11.54 49.36
CA ALA A 145 -27.24 10.28 49.98
C ALA A 145 -28.08 9.05 49.61
N ALA A 146 -27.46 7.92 49.47
CA ALA A 146 -27.51 6.74 50.31
C ALA A 146 -26.67 5.60 49.68
N ALA A 147 -25.76 5.08 50.47
CA ALA A 147 -25.09 3.78 50.30
C ALA A 147 -25.89 2.74 51.14
N PRO A 148 -25.42 1.51 51.28
CA PRO A 148 -24.77 0.52 50.43
C PRO A 148 -25.49 -0.85 50.47
N VAL A 149 -25.05 -1.87 49.73
CA VAL A 149 -25.00 -3.31 50.04
C VAL A 149 -24.31 -3.96 48.85
N ALA A 150 -23.15 -4.47 48.93
CA ALA A 150 -22.51 -5.69 49.39
C ALA A 150 -22.86 -6.95 48.57
N GLU A 151 -21.80 -7.62 48.18
CA GLU A 151 -21.60 -9.05 47.90
C GLU A 151 -22.30 -9.65 46.68
N GLU A 152 -21.66 -10.43 45.84
CA GLU A 152 -20.90 -11.64 46.15
C GLU A 152 -20.03 -12.11 44.95
N VAL A 153 -18.91 -12.64 45.29
CA VAL A 153 -17.91 -13.35 44.51
C VAL A 153 -18.46 -14.73 44.13
N VAL A 154 -18.26 -15.16 42.90
CA VAL A 154 -18.05 -16.57 42.61
C VAL A 154 -17.03 -16.71 41.51
N GLU A 155 -15.87 -17.11 41.93
CA GLU A 155 -14.76 -17.80 41.26
C GLU A 155 -15.24 -19.19 40.82
N VAL A 156 -14.93 -19.61 39.61
CA VAL A 156 -14.48 -20.99 39.29
C VAL A 156 -13.83 -21.02 37.91
N ALA A 157 -12.54 -21.25 37.87
CA ALA A 157 -11.82 -22.03 36.86
C ALA A 157 -11.66 -23.46 37.41
N PRO A 158 -11.06 -24.42 36.75
CA PRO A 158 -10.57 -24.68 35.42
C PRO A 158 -10.92 -26.10 34.91
N VAL A 159 -10.08 -26.66 34.04
CA VAL A 159 -9.92 -28.09 33.63
C VAL A 159 -10.37 -28.35 32.19
N ALA A 160 -9.50 -28.57 31.37
CA ALA A 160 -8.51 -29.56 30.98
C ALA A 160 -8.90 -30.33 29.74
N GLU A 161 -7.97 -30.50 28.95
CA GLU A 161 -7.28 -31.64 28.32
C GLU A 161 -7.66 -32.01 26.92
N ALA A 162 -6.60 -32.05 26.13
CA ALA A 162 -6.51 -32.66 24.80
C ALA A 162 -6.70 -34.20 24.89
N PRO A 163 -6.94 -34.88 23.74
CA PRO A 163 -5.83 -35.70 23.29
C PRO A 163 -5.56 -35.71 21.78
N VAL A 164 -4.34 -35.91 21.53
CA VAL A 164 -3.58 -36.45 20.42
C VAL A 164 -4.21 -37.66 19.74
N ALA A 165 -4.20 -37.67 18.42
CA ALA A 165 -4.08 -38.85 17.58
C ALA A 165 -3.51 -38.39 16.25
N GLU A 166 -2.27 -38.56 15.99
CA GLU A 166 -1.57 -39.70 15.37
C GLU A 166 -1.87 -39.87 13.88
N ALA A 167 -0.79 -39.67 13.12
CA ALA A 167 -0.66 -39.88 11.67
C ALA A 167 -0.83 -41.38 11.29
N PRO A 168 -1.04 -41.66 10.01
CA PRO A 168 0.02 -42.43 9.39
C PRO A 168 0.48 -41.91 8.02
N ALA A 169 1.74 -42.12 7.80
CA ALA A 169 2.46 -42.03 6.55
C ALA A 169 1.89 -43.04 5.52
N ALA A 170 1.88 -42.60 4.28
CA ALA A 170 1.91 -43.50 3.14
C ALA A 170 2.84 -42.90 2.09
N GLU A 171 3.97 -43.55 1.96
CA GLU A 171 4.84 -43.57 0.79
C GLU A 171 4.02 -43.98 -0.44
N THR A 172 4.28 -43.37 -1.56
CA THR A 172 4.36 -44.05 -2.86
C THR A 172 4.97 -43.07 -3.89
N GLU A 173 6.19 -43.39 -4.23
CA GLU A 173 6.74 -43.72 -5.55
C GLU A 173 6.64 -42.62 -6.63
N ALA A 174 7.84 -42.19 -7.00
CA ALA A 174 8.15 -41.58 -8.28
C ALA A 174 8.07 -42.65 -9.42
N PRO A 175 7.72 -42.24 -10.62
CA PRO A 175 8.30 -42.88 -11.79
C PRO A 175 9.15 -41.87 -12.60
N GLU A 176 10.38 -42.15 -12.66
CA GLU A 176 11.32 -42.42 -13.76
C GLU A 176 11.02 -41.72 -15.10
N ALA A 177 11.97 -40.92 -15.50
CA ALA A 177 12.14 -40.37 -16.84
C ALA A 177 12.48 -41.51 -17.84
N PRO A 178 12.14 -41.36 -19.11
CA PRO A 178 12.92 -41.97 -20.16
C PRO A 178 13.73 -40.93 -20.95
N ALA A 179 14.96 -41.32 -21.14
CA ALA A 179 16.01 -40.68 -21.90
C ALA A 179 15.76 -40.67 -23.41
N ALA A 180 16.37 -39.71 -24.03
CA ALA A 180 17.05 -39.71 -25.31
C ALA A 180 16.31 -40.25 -26.56
N ASN A 181 16.23 -39.38 -27.56
CA ASN A 181 16.56 -39.78 -28.91
C ASN A 181 17.27 -38.62 -29.63
N GLU A 182 18.56 -38.82 -29.80
CA GLU A 182 19.38 -38.20 -30.79
C GLU A 182 19.04 -38.79 -32.19
N GLU A 183 19.45 -38.05 -33.18
CA GLU A 183 19.58 -38.35 -34.61
C GLU A 183 18.41 -37.90 -35.51
N ASN A 184 18.62 -36.81 -36.17
CA ASN A 184 18.83 -36.89 -37.62
C ASN A 184 19.49 -35.62 -38.15
N ALA A 185 20.73 -35.82 -38.59
CA ALA A 185 21.49 -34.89 -39.43
C ALA A 185 21.09 -35.06 -40.88
N GLU A 186 21.34 -34.00 -41.62
CA GLU A 186 21.75 -33.94 -43.03
C GLU A 186 20.71 -33.89 -44.15
N LYS A 187 21.08 -32.96 -45.03
CA LYS A 187 20.80 -32.75 -46.48
C LYS A 187 19.54 -31.96 -46.76
N GLY A 188 19.57 -30.99 -47.58
CA GLY A 188 20.50 -30.46 -48.63
C GLY A 188 19.81 -29.38 -49.43
N GLU A 189 20.64 -28.63 -50.08
CA GLU A 189 20.44 -27.68 -51.17
C GLU A 189 19.69 -26.37 -50.90
#